data_57f75fabe3f368beebc47a80d3e1eeb3
#
_entry.id   57f75fabe3f368beebc47a80d3e1eeb3
#
_cell.length_a   1.000
_cell.length_b   1.000
_cell.length_c   1.000
_cell.angle_alpha   90.00
_cell.angle_beta   90.00
_cell.angle_gamma   90.00
#
_symmetry.space_group_name_H-M   'P 1'
#
loop_
_entity.id
_entity.type
_entity.pdbx_description
1 polymer ?
#
loop_
_entity_poly.entity_id
_entity_poly.type
_entity_poly.pdbx_seq_one_letter_code
_entity_poly.pdbx_strand_id
1 'polypeptide(L)'
;NNIINATNQIDEDLHYYSFAIYNSEIETGEGNDQFNIKNYRGYYAVGLKDSNLITGNGSDKIIIELLEDRFVYGALGLEDSEINTGSDDDEIEITITSSNNDAFSSYAVKNSSIKLGEGNDNLTIIQKNSSSNLGIAISGEVSYSVLYDFGSGNDVGTFSSEGYGIKSDEAEQHKVVLGEGDD
;
A
#
# COMPACT_ATOMS: atom_id res chain seq x y z
N ASN A 1 15.14 -17.07 -2.44
CA ASN A 1 15.24 -15.66 -1.99
C ASN A 1 15.43 -14.78 -3.21
N ASN A 2 14.47 -13.95 -3.52
CA ASN A 2 14.52 -13.01 -4.63
C ASN A 2 14.54 -11.58 -4.09
N ILE A 3 15.18 -10.67 -4.83
CA ILE A 3 15.10 -9.24 -4.55
C ILE A 3 14.59 -8.56 -5.82
N ILE A 4 13.41 -7.97 -5.75
CA ILE A 4 12.77 -7.28 -6.86
C ILE A 4 12.69 -5.79 -6.54
N ASN A 5 13.29 -4.97 -7.42
CA ASN A 5 13.25 -3.51 -7.30
C ASN A 5 12.48 -2.93 -8.49
N ALA A 6 11.34 -2.34 -8.22
CA ALA A 6 10.55 -1.59 -9.18
C ALA A 6 10.61 -0.11 -8.82
N THR A 7 11.27 0.69 -9.64
CA THR A 7 11.40 2.13 -9.41
C THR A 7 10.91 2.88 -10.62
N ASN A 8 9.99 3.80 -10.41
CA ASN A 8 9.57 4.77 -11.41
C ASN A 8 9.95 6.18 -10.93
N GLN A 9 10.64 6.91 -11.77
CA GLN A 9 11.01 8.30 -11.55
C GLN A 9 10.76 9.09 -12.81
N ILE A 10 9.86 10.05 -12.75
CA ILE A 10 9.52 10.92 -13.89
C ILE A 10 10.20 12.27 -13.66
N ASP A 11 11.05 12.67 -14.61
CA ASP A 11 11.78 13.94 -14.54
C ASP A 11 11.02 15.12 -15.16
N GLU A 12 9.93 14.89 -15.91
CA GLU A 12 9.16 15.93 -16.62
C GLU A 12 7.70 16.03 -16.19
N ASP A 13 7.18 17.25 -16.17
CA ASP A 13 5.89 17.69 -15.59
C ASP A 13 4.62 17.27 -16.37
N LEU A 14 4.68 16.30 -17.27
CA LEU A 14 3.61 16.07 -18.25
C LEU A 14 2.82 14.76 -18.15
N HIS A 15 3.08 13.91 -17.17
CA HIS A 15 2.34 12.65 -17.05
C HIS A 15 1.31 12.66 -15.92
N TYR A 16 0.04 12.47 -16.28
CA TYR A 16 -1.07 12.39 -15.30
C TYR A 16 -0.94 11.21 -14.34
N TYR A 17 -0.50 10.06 -14.81
CA TYR A 17 -0.32 8.85 -14.01
C TYR A 17 1.09 8.30 -14.16
N SER A 18 1.67 7.89 -13.05
CA SER A 18 2.91 7.13 -13.01
C SER A 18 2.72 5.88 -12.15
N PHE A 19 3.12 4.74 -12.67
CA PHE A 19 2.99 3.45 -12.01
C PHE A 19 4.37 2.83 -11.81
N ALA A 20 4.64 2.27 -10.61
CA ALA A 20 5.82 1.45 -10.42
C ALA A 20 5.58 0.02 -10.93
N ILE A 21 4.40 -0.54 -10.67
CA ILE A 21 3.94 -1.82 -11.21
C ILE A 21 2.52 -1.62 -11.75
N TYR A 22 2.29 -2.06 -12.98
CA TYR A 22 1.01 -1.90 -13.66
C TYR A 22 0.63 -3.15 -14.44
N ASN A 23 -0.64 -3.58 -14.29
CA ASN A 23 -1.26 -4.70 -15.00
C ASN A 23 -0.38 -5.96 -15.02
N SER A 24 0.04 -6.39 -13.83
CA SER A 24 1.02 -7.44 -13.66
C SER A 24 0.60 -8.47 -12.62
N GLU A 25 1.00 -9.72 -12.85
CA GLU A 25 0.93 -10.78 -11.85
C GLU A 25 2.37 -11.23 -11.57
N ILE A 26 2.77 -11.18 -10.29
CA ILE A 26 4.12 -11.47 -9.84
C ILE A 26 4.03 -12.50 -8.72
N GLU A 27 4.65 -13.65 -8.94
CA GLU A 27 4.78 -14.72 -7.96
C GLU A 27 6.26 -15.03 -7.72
N THR A 28 6.68 -15.12 -6.46
CA THR A 28 8.08 -15.47 -6.13
C THR A 28 8.25 -16.89 -5.57
N GLY A 29 7.24 -17.44 -4.89
CA GLY A 29 7.21 -18.84 -4.47
C GLY A 29 7.83 -19.07 -3.09
N GLU A 30 8.80 -20.00 -2.97
CA GLU A 30 9.39 -20.35 -1.70
C GLU A 30 10.64 -19.51 -1.39
N GLY A 31 10.83 -19.16 -0.14
CA GLY A 31 12.04 -18.50 0.38
C GLY A 31 11.78 -17.05 0.73
N ASN A 32 12.67 -16.44 1.47
CA ASN A 32 12.50 -15.07 1.97
C ASN A 32 12.73 -14.06 0.85
N ASP A 33 11.69 -13.48 0.35
CA ASP A 33 11.71 -12.59 -0.82
C ASP A 33 11.58 -11.11 -0.40
N GLN A 34 12.12 -10.21 -1.19
CA GLN A 34 12.06 -8.79 -0.91
C GLN A 34 11.60 -8.00 -2.14
N PHE A 35 10.59 -7.17 -1.94
CA PHE A 35 10.11 -6.21 -2.91
C PHE A 35 10.37 -4.78 -2.42
N ASN A 36 11.02 -3.98 -3.27
CA ASN A 36 11.19 -2.55 -3.06
C ASN A 36 10.51 -1.83 -4.23
N ILE A 37 9.34 -1.28 -3.97
CA ILE A 37 8.49 -0.61 -4.94
C ILE A 37 8.52 0.88 -4.64
N LYS A 38 9.06 1.67 -5.57
CA LYS A 38 9.24 3.11 -5.38
C LYS A 38 8.67 3.88 -6.55
N ASN A 39 7.87 4.88 -6.25
CA ASN A 39 7.39 5.81 -7.26
C ASN A 39 7.59 7.25 -6.79
N TYR A 40 8.34 8.00 -7.56
CA TYR A 40 8.71 9.36 -7.26
C TYR A 40 8.21 10.28 -8.37
N ARG A 41 7.35 11.23 -7.99
CA ARG A 41 6.81 12.26 -8.87
C ARG A 41 5.76 11.76 -9.88
N GLY A 42 4.79 12.59 -10.15
CA GLY A 42 3.68 12.38 -11.07
C GLY A 42 2.43 13.07 -10.53
N TYR A 43 1.46 13.41 -11.38
CA TYR A 43 0.16 13.92 -10.90
C TYR A 43 -0.58 12.88 -10.05
N TYR A 44 -0.44 11.61 -10.39
CA TYR A 44 -0.87 10.46 -9.60
C TYR A 44 0.29 9.46 -9.56
N ALA A 45 0.96 9.37 -8.42
CA ALA A 45 1.99 8.38 -8.20
C ALA A 45 1.35 7.11 -7.62
N VAL A 46 1.41 6.00 -8.33
CA VAL A 46 0.82 4.73 -7.90
C VAL A 46 1.91 3.67 -7.72
N GLY A 47 1.89 2.98 -6.59
CA GLY A 47 2.79 1.85 -6.34
C GLY A 47 2.40 0.65 -7.20
N LEU A 48 1.27 0.01 -6.88
CA LEU A 48 0.67 -1.07 -7.66
C LEU A 48 -0.67 -0.64 -8.22
N LYS A 49 -0.90 -0.89 -9.52
CA LYS A 49 -2.17 -0.65 -10.20
C LYS A 49 -2.56 -1.87 -11.02
N ASP A 50 -3.82 -2.34 -10.86
CA ASP A 50 -4.37 -3.50 -11.58
C ASP A 50 -3.43 -4.73 -11.49
N SER A 51 -2.85 -5.00 -10.32
CA SER A 51 -1.75 -5.95 -10.19
C SER A 51 -1.88 -6.85 -8.97
N ASN A 52 -1.37 -8.08 -9.10
CA ASN A 52 -1.30 -9.04 -8.01
C ASN A 52 0.17 -9.34 -7.68
N LEU A 53 0.49 -9.30 -6.40
CA LEU A 53 1.79 -9.66 -5.85
C LEU A 53 1.61 -10.78 -4.84
N ILE A 54 2.20 -11.94 -5.14
CA ILE A 54 2.13 -13.16 -4.33
C ILE A 54 3.54 -13.58 -3.98
N THR A 55 3.90 -13.57 -2.70
CA THR A 55 5.26 -13.92 -2.30
C THR A 55 5.40 -15.38 -1.93
N GLY A 56 4.42 -15.99 -1.28
CA GLY A 56 4.37 -17.45 -1.10
C GLY A 56 4.78 -17.90 0.30
N ASN A 57 5.75 -18.83 0.41
CA ASN A 57 6.22 -19.33 1.69
C ASN A 57 7.59 -18.73 2.02
N GLY A 58 7.77 -18.34 3.27
CA GLY A 58 9.00 -17.74 3.78
C GLY A 58 8.77 -16.34 4.31
N SER A 59 9.68 -15.88 5.15
CA SER A 59 9.53 -14.54 5.74
C SER A 59 9.85 -13.46 4.70
N ASP A 60 8.81 -12.87 4.17
CA ASP A 60 8.87 -11.96 3.04
C ASP A 60 8.79 -10.49 3.48
N LYS A 61 9.35 -9.62 2.67
CA LYS A 61 9.33 -8.18 2.95
C LYS A 61 8.91 -7.37 1.73
N ILE A 62 7.86 -6.57 1.90
CA ILE A 62 7.34 -5.68 0.87
C ILE A 62 7.44 -4.24 1.36
N ILE A 63 8.15 -3.39 0.64
CA ILE A 63 8.25 -1.96 0.90
C ILE A 63 7.69 -1.20 -0.30
N ILE A 64 6.67 -0.39 -0.05
CA ILE A 64 6.08 0.53 -1.03
C ILE A 64 6.31 1.95 -0.56
N GLU A 65 7.11 2.71 -1.30
CA GLU A 65 7.48 4.08 -0.96
C GLU A 65 7.08 5.03 -2.08
N LEU A 66 6.18 5.95 -1.76
CA LEU A 66 5.73 6.98 -2.68
C LEU A 66 6.15 8.35 -2.15
N LEU A 67 6.79 9.13 -3.00
CA LEU A 67 7.21 10.49 -2.68
C LEU A 67 6.63 11.46 -3.70
N GLU A 68 5.79 12.35 -3.21
CA GLU A 68 5.22 13.46 -3.95
C GLU A 68 5.88 14.77 -3.53
N ASP A 69 6.59 15.42 -4.44
CA ASP A 69 7.29 16.68 -4.17
C ASP A 69 6.71 17.91 -4.91
N ARG A 70 5.63 17.74 -5.68
CA ARG A 70 5.04 18.81 -6.51
C ARG A 70 3.51 18.79 -6.50
N PHE A 71 2.88 19.75 -7.20
CA PHE A 71 1.43 19.91 -7.35
C PHE A 71 0.79 18.62 -7.88
N VAL A 72 0.18 17.82 -7.02
CA VAL A 72 -0.26 16.49 -7.33
C VAL A 72 -1.69 16.26 -6.87
N TYR A 73 -2.45 15.51 -7.67
CA TYR A 73 -3.81 15.13 -7.30
C TYR A 73 -3.86 14.00 -6.27
N GLY A 74 -2.79 13.22 -6.09
CA GLY A 74 -2.72 12.22 -5.03
C GLY A 74 -1.69 11.11 -5.27
N ALA A 75 -1.31 10.40 -4.20
CA ALA A 75 -0.54 9.17 -4.24
C ALA A 75 -1.37 7.98 -3.82
N LEU A 76 -1.18 6.85 -4.48
CA LEU A 76 -1.90 5.62 -4.23
C LEU A 76 -0.89 4.49 -4.01
N GLY A 77 -0.83 3.93 -2.79
CA GLY A 77 0.03 2.76 -2.53
C GLY A 77 -0.39 1.58 -3.39
N LEU A 78 -1.64 1.16 -3.20
CA LEU A 78 -2.31 0.14 -4.00
C LEU A 78 -3.60 0.72 -4.60
N GLU A 79 -3.87 0.42 -5.86
CA GLU A 79 -5.14 0.69 -6.52
C GLU A 79 -5.55 -0.53 -7.36
N ASP A 80 -6.78 -1.04 -7.15
CA ASP A 80 -7.34 -2.21 -7.87
C ASP A 80 -6.37 -3.41 -7.85
N SER A 81 -5.73 -3.67 -6.72
CA SER A 81 -4.60 -4.60 -6.62
C SER A 81 -4.71 -5.52 -5.39
N GLU A 82 -3.99 -6.63 -5.42
CA GLU A 82 -3.90 -7.55 -4.28
C GLU A 82 -2.43 -7.80 -3.91
N ILE A 83 -2.15 -7.85 -2.60
CA ILE A 83 -0.94 -8.42 -2.02
C ILE A 83 -1.33 -9.63 -1.20
N ASN A 84 -0.62 -10.74 -1.37
CA ASN A 84 -0.77 -11.96 -0.59
C ASN A 84 0.62 -12.49 -0.24
N THR A 85 0.96 -12.47 1.05
CA THR A 85 2.30 -12.89 1.50
C THR A 85 2.39 -14.37 1.81
N GLY A 86 1.32 -15.01 2.25
CA GLY A 86 1.25 -16.47 2.27
C GLY A 86 1.50 -17.12 3.63
N SER A 87 2.69 -17.57 3.93
CA SER A 87 3.01 -18.22 5.20
C SER A 87 4.40 -17.88 5.72
N ASP A 88 4.60 -18.01 7.00
CA ASP A 88 5.73 -17.55 7.81
C ASP A 88 5.63 -16.04 8.14
N ASP A 89 6.53 -15.51 8.95
CA ASP A 89 6.44 -14.15 9.50
C ASP A 89 6.77 -13.09 8.44
N ASP A 90 5.78 -12.33 8.00
CA ASP A 90 5.90 -11.37 6.90
C ASP A 90 5.88 -9.91 7.35
N GLU A 91 6.45 -9.04 6.53
CA GLU A 91 6.48 -7.59 6.78
C GLU A 91 6.04 -6.80 5.55
N ILE A 92 5.01 -5.97 5.70
CA ILE A 92 4.59 -5.01 4.68
C ILE A 92 4.69 -3.59 5.24
N GLU A 93 5.41 -2.73 4.53
CA GLU A 93 5.46 -1.30 4.82
C GLU A 93 4.99 -0.50 3.60
N ILE A 94 3.97 0.35 3.80
CA ILE A 94 3.50 1.30 2.81
C ILE A 94 3.70 2.70 3.36
N THR A 95 4.59 3.47 2.74
CA THR A 95 4.85 4.85 3.13
C THR A 95 4.52 5.80 1.98
N ILE A 96 3.64 6.76 2.26
CA ILE A 96 3.31 7.86 1.37
C ILE A 96 3.79 9.16 2.02
N THR A 97 4.62 9.91 1.30
CA THR A 97 5.08 11.22 1.72
C THR A 97 4.67 12.26 0.68
N SER A 98 3.84 13.20 1.07
CA SER A 98 3.47 14.34 0.24
C SER A 98 4.05 15.62 0.83
N SER A 99 4.81 16.36 0.04
CA SER A 99 5.39 17.64 0.45
C SER A 99 4.49 18.84 0.13
N ASN A 100 3.34 18.61 -0.50
CA ASN A 100 2.48 19.69 -1.01
C ASN A 100 1.20 19.86 -0.21
N ASN A 101 0.88 21.13 0.08
CA ASN A 101 -0.33 21.55 0.79
C ASN A 101 -1.63 21.37 -0.01
N ASP A 102 -1.54 21.11 -1.31
CA ASP A 102 -2.67 21.04 -2.24
C ASP A 102 -2.96 19.61 -2.75
N ALA A 103 -2.39 18.57 -2.14
CA ALA A 103 -2.71 17.19 -2.49
C ALA A 103 -4.18 16.86 -2.16
N PHE A 104 -4.99 16.67 -3.19
CA PHE A 104 -6.45 16.51 -3.03
C PHE A 104 -6.87 15.17 -2.46
N SER A 105 -6.15 14.09 -2.72
CA SER A 105 -6.51 12.76 -2.20
C SER A 105 -5.35 11.78 -2.34
N SER A 106 -4.72 11.41 -1.24
CA SER A 106 -3.72 10.34 -1.21
C SER A 106 -4.24 9.18 -0.39
N TYR A 107 -4.15 7.97 -0.94
CA TYR A 107 -4.64 6.76 -0.30
C TYR A 107 -3.54 5.71 -0.25
N ALA A 108 -3.31 5.13 0.90
CA ALA A 108 -2.38 4.01 0.98
C ALA A 108 -2.94 2.79 0.24
N VAL A 109 -4.24 2.52 0.40
CA VAL A 109 -4.91 1.39 -0.24
C VAL A 109 -6.29 1.84 -0.74
N LYS A 110 -6.57 1.56 -2.01
CA LYS A 110 -7.81 1.91 -2.68
C LYS A 110 -8.30 0.73 -3.50
N ASN A 111 -9.53 0.28 -3.27
CA ASN A 111 -10.18 -0.85 -3.97
C ASN A 111 -9.27 -2.08 -4.08
N SER A 112 -8.59 -2.43 -2.99
CA SER A 112 -7.52 -3.42 -2.98
C SER A 112 -7.56 -4.27 -1.72
N SER A 113 -6.80 -5.37 -1.72
CA SER A 113 -6.67 -6.25 -0.58
C SER A 113 -5.22 -6.51 -0.21
N ILE A 114 -4.98 -6.64 1.10
CA ILE A 114 -3.74 -7.14 1.68
C ILE A 114 -4.10 -8.34 2.53
N LYS A 115 -3.50 -9.47 2.21
CA LYS A 115 -3.64 -10.74 2.93
C LYS A 115 -2.28 -11.17 3.42
N LEU A 116 -2.12 -11.30 4.70
CA LEU A 116 -0.84 -11.65 5.33
C LEU A 116 -0.68 -13.18 5.45
N GLY A 117 -1.70 -13.88 5.91
CA GLY A 117 -1.73 -15.34 5.80
C GLY A 117 -1.46 -16.08 7.11
N GLU A 118 -0.44 -16.96 7.16
CA GLU A 118 -0.07 -17.70 8.36
C GLU A 118 1.29 -17.20 8.87
N GLY A 119 1.37 -16.76 10.10
CA GLY A 119 2.63 -16.25 10.66
C GLY A 119 2.41 -15.21 11.74
N ASN A 120 3.47 -14.58 12.24
CA ASN A 120 3.33 -13.40 13.07
C ASN A 120 3.70 -12.18 12.22
N ASP A 121 2.70 -11.60 11.62
CA ASP A 121 2.85 -10.66 10.54
C ASP A 121 2.86 -9.20 11.01
N ASN A 122 3.48 -8.34 10.22
CA ASN A 122 3.54 -6.92 10.50
C ASN A 122 3.11 -6.10 9.27
N LEU A 123 2.02 -5.37 9.42
CA LEU A 123 1.55 -4.39 8.44
C LEU A 123 1.72 -2.98 8.98
N THR A 124 2.53 -2.18 8.33
CA THR A 124 2.72 -0.77 8.67
C THR A 124 2.30 0.13 7.50
N ILE A 125 1.35 1.01 7.75
CA ILE A 125 0.89 2.02 6.79
C ILE A 125 1.10 3.40 7.37
N ILE A 126 1.93 4.20 6.71
CA ILE A 126 2.29 5.56 7.14
C ILE A 126 1.98 6.55 6.02
N GLN A 127 1.19 7.55 6.34
CA GLN A 127 0.95 8.67 5.45
C GLN A 127 1.38 9.99 6.10
N LYS A 128 2.37 10.64 5.51
CA LYS A 128 2.93 11.92 5.93
C LYS A 128 2.59 12.99 4.91
N ASN A 129 1.85 14.00 5.34
CA ASN A 129 1.50 15.15 4.51
C ASN A 129 2.03 16.43 5.16
N SER A 130 2.53 17.34 4.34
CA SER A 130 2.97 18.65 4.81
C SER A 130 1.82 19.60 5.14
N SER A 131 0.59 19.29 4.74
CA SER A 131 -0.60 20.06 5.08
C SER A 131 -1.54 19.32 6.01
N SER A 132 -2.07 20.03 6.98
CA SER A 132 -2.96 19.51 8.03
C SER A 132 -4.33 19.02 7.54
N ASN A 133 -4.60 18.98 6.25
CA ASN A 133 -5.98 18.84 5.77
C ASN A 133 -6.36 17.52 5.09
N LEU A 134 -5.44 16.68 4.61
CA LEU A 134 -5.84 15.57 3.75
C LEU A 134 -4.93 14.32 3.81
N GLY A 135 -4.44 13.94 4.97
CA GLY A 135 -3.86 12.61 5.13
C GLY A 135 -4.95 11.56 5.32
N ILE A 136 -5.14 10.67 4.39
CA ILE A 136 -6.05 9.54 4.54
C ILE A 136 -5.23 8.27 4.31
N ALA A 137 -4.82 7.61 5.37
CA ALA A 137 -4.07 6.35 5.27
C ALA A 137 -4.92 5.27 4.59
N ILE A 138 -6.20 5.27 4.89
CA ILE A 138 -7.20 4.38 4.32
C ILE A 138 -8.43 5.24 4.02
N SER A 139 -8.76 5.40 2.77
CA SER A 139 -10.03 6.02 2.36
C SER A 139 -10.62 5.29 1.18
N GLY A 140 -11.92 5.10 1.22
CA GLY A 140 -12.69 4.86 0.05
C GLY A 140 -13.56 6.09 -0.25
N GLU A 141 -13.58 6.60 -1.45
CA GLU A 141 -14.70 7.35 -1.98
C GLU A 141 -15.75 6.37 -2.48
N VAL A 142 -16.98 6.79 -2.55
CA VAL A 142 -18.16 6.03 -2.98
C VAL A 142 -17.81 4.93 -4.00
N SER A 143 -17.81 3.68 -3.58
CA SER A 143 -17.58 2.46 -4.37
C SER A 143 -16.25 1.73 -4.18
N TYR A 144 -15.40 2.08 -3.24
CA TYR A 144 -14.13 1.36 -3.02
C TYR A 144 -14.20 0.45 -1.81
N SER A 145 -13.78 -0.80 -1.98
CA SER A 145 -13.63 -1.76 -0.88
C SER A 145 -12.15 -1.96 -0.55
N VAL A 146 -11.84 -2.04 0.73
CA VAL A 146 -10.49 -2.37 1.22
C VAL A 146 -10.59 -3.53 2.19
N LEU A 147 -9.77 -4.56 1.99
CA LEU A 147 -9.64 -5.69 2.90
C LEU A 147 -8.21 -5.76 3.43
N TYR A 148 -8.08 -5.80 4.74
CA TYR A 148 -6.90 -6.23 5.46
C TYR A 148 -7.23 -7.53 6.16
N ASP A 149 -6.58 -8.61 5.77
CA ASP A 149 -6.74 -9.94 6.36
C ASP A 149 -5.39 -10.37 6.94
N PHE A 150 -5.30 -10.40 8.26
CA PHE A 150 -4.08 -10.74 8.97
C PHE A 150 -3.88 -12.26 9.06
N GLY A 151 -4.94 -13.04 8.88
CA GLY A 151 -4.82 -14.49 8.80
C GLY A 151 -4.74 -15.19 10.14
N SER A 152 -3.64 -15.90 10.43
CA SER A 152 -3.46 -16.60 11.69
C SER A 152 -2.04 -16.40 12.24
N GLY A 153 -1.95 -16.03 13.49
CA GLY A 153 -0.68 -15.74 14.17
C GLY A 153 -0.88 -14.69 15.25
N ASN A 154 0.21 -14.06 15.68
CA ASN A 154 0.15 -12.89 16.53
C ASN A 154 0.58 -11.68 15.72
N ASP A 155 -0.38 -11.03 15.13
CA ASP A 155 -0.17 -10.05 14.08
C ASP A 155 -0.18 -8.62 14.61
N VAL A 156 0.52 -7.73 13.91
CA VAL A 156 0.57 -6.32 14.27
C VAL A 156 0.22 -5.43 13.10
N GLY A 157 -0.83 -4.64 13.26
CA GLY A 157 -1.23 -3.61 12.32
C GLY A 157 -0.96 -2.20 12.84
N THR A 158 -0.15 -1.42 12.15
CA THR A 158 0.12 -0.01 12.48
C THR A 158 -0.36 0.91 11.38
N PHE A 159 -1.31 1.78 11.70
CA PHE A 159 -1.87 2.76 10.77
C PHE A 159 -1.64 4.17 11.31
N SER A 160 -0.87 4.98 10.61
CA SER A 160 -0.53 6.34 11.01
C SER A 160 -0.78 7.32 9.88
N SER A 161 -1.50 8.40 10.17
CA SER A 161 -1.76 9.48 9.22
C SER A 161 -1.70 10.83 9.93
N GLU A 162 -1.10 11.82 9.29
CA GLU A 162 -1.09 13.20 9.80
C GLU A 162 -2.42 13.93 9.58
N GLY A 163 -3.36 13.34 8.82
CA GLY A 163 -4.71 13.82 8.63
C GLY A 163 -5.75 12.86 9.23
N TYR A 164 -6.55 12.24 8.39
CA TYR A 164 -7.51 11.23 8.81
C TYR A 164 -6.83 9.85 8.78
N GLY A 165 -6.96 9.08 9.86
CA GLY A 165 -6.48 7.70 9.91
C GLY A 165 -7.33 6.77 9.03
N ILE A 166 -8.07 5.85 9.62
CA ILE A 166 -9.04 5.03 8.91
C ILE A 166 -10.33 5.83 8.74
N LYS A 167 -10.77 6.02 7.52
CA LYS A 167 -12.02 6.71 7.21
C LYS A 167 -12.85 5.83 6.27
N SER A 168 -14.13 5.59 6.65
CA SER A 168 -15.13 5.07 5.72
C SER A 168 -16.28 6.07 5.63
N ASP A 169 -16.73 6.34 4.44
CA ASP A 169 -17.98 7.06 4.19
C ASP A 169 -19.15 6.03 4.12
N GLU A 170 -20.39 6.46 4.31
CA GLU A 170 -21.56 5.59 4.59
C GLU A 170 -21.84 4.49 3.53
N ALA A 171 -21.17 4.50 2.39
CA ALA A 171 -21.38 3.57 1.28
C ALA A 171 -20.28 2.50 1.13
N GLU A 172 -19.28 2.45 2.00
CA GLU A 172 -18.06 1.68 1.79
C GLU A 172 -17.84 0.61 2.85
N GLN A 173 -17.30 -0.52 2.41
CA GLN A 173 -16.92 -1.61 3.29
C GLN A 173 -15.40 -1.65 3.43
N HIS A 174 -14.89 -1.09 4.51
CA HIS A 174 -13.54 -1.41 4.97
C HIS A 174 -13.64 -2.58 5.94
N LYS A 175 -12.85 -3.59 5.70
CA LYS A 175 -12.81 -4.78 6.53
C LYS A 175 -11.40 -5.04 7.01
N VAL A 176 -11.24 -5.07 8.33
CA VAL A 176 -10.04 -5.57 8.99
C VAL A 176 -10.40 -6.89 9.64
N VAL A 177 -9.67 -7.93 9.31
CA VAL A 177 -9.82 -9.28 9.89
C VAL A 177 -8.53 -9.56 10.62
N LEU A 178 -8.58 -9.71 11.93
CA LEU A 178 -7.40 -9.99 12.74
C LEU A 178 -7.05 -11.48 12.74
N GLY A 179 -8.02 -12.36 12.52
CA GLY A 179 -7.76 -13.79 12.38
C GLY A 179 -7.79 -14.58 13.69
N GLU A 180 -6.88 -15.55 13.84
CA GLU A 180 -6.74 -16.39 15.04
C GLU A 180 -5.36 -16.13 15.67
N GLY A 181 -5.32 -15.59 16.89
CA GLY A 181 -4.06 -15.29 17.59
C GLY A 181 -4.26 -14.33 18.75
N ASP A 182 -3.16 -13.80 19.27
CA ASP A 182 -3.10 -12.71 20.26
C ASP A 182 -2.64 -11.42 19.54
N ASP A 183 -3.51 -10.81 18.75
CA ASP A 183 -3.25 -9.67 17.85
C ASP A 183 -3.32 -8.31 18.58
#